data_a4cb6dc3773338470e936216557d554b
#
_entry.id   a4cb6dc3773338470e936216557d554b
#
_cell.length_a   1.000
_cell.length_b   1.000
_cell.length_c   1.000
_cell.angle_alpha   90.00
_cell.angle_beta   90.00
_cell.angle_gamma   90.00
#
_symmetry.space_group_name_H-M   'P 1'
#
loop_
_entity.id
_entity.type
_entity.pdbx_description
1 polymer ?
#
loop_
_entity_poly.entity_id
_entity_poly.type
_entity_poly.pdbx_seq_one_letter_code
_entity_poly.pdbx_strand_id
1 'polypeptide(L)' 'MANNNNNQINVPEAKQAMYNFKHEVANELGINLKQGYNGDLSSKDAGHIGGNMVRKMVEDYQRQHSNKG' A
#
# COMPACT_ATOMS: atom_id res chain seq x y z
N MET A 1 -15.73 -9.20 -22.80
CA MET A 1 -15.59 -9.02 -22.51
C MET A 1 -15.30 -8.53 -22.04
N ALA A 2 -15.14 -8.48 -21.93
CA ALA A 2 -14.85 -7.98 -21.46
C ALA A 2 -14.28 -7.54 -20.99
N ASN A 3 -14.13 -7.38 -20.79
CA ASN A 3 -13.65 -6.98 -20.36
C ASN A 3 -13.03 -6.58 -19.88
N ASN A 4 -12.80 -6.43 -19.73
CA ASN A 4 -12.23 -6.20 -19.36
C ASN A 4 -11.65 -5.69 -18.83
N ASN A 5 -11.61 -5.18 -18.49
CA ASN A 5 -11.10 -4.73 -17.85
C ASN A 5 -10.40 -4.74 -17.54
N ASN A 6 -10.03 -4.83 -17.49
CA ASN A 6 -9.31 -5.00 -17.25
C ASN A 6 -8.16 -4.82 -16.51
N ASN A 7 -7.50 -4.02 -16.64
CA ASN A 7 -6.31 -3.60 -15.98
C ASN A 7 -6.57 -2.76 -14.79
N GLN A 8 -7.75 -2.42 -14.59
CA GLN A 8 -8.13 -1.58 -13.49
C GLN A 8 -8.47 -2.40 -12.29
N ILE A 9 -8.07 -1.92 -11.12
CA ILE A 9 -8.46 -2.55 -9.88
C ILE A 9 -9.76 -1.91 -9.46
N ASN A 10 -10.84 -2.60 -9.70
CA ASN A 10 -12.14 -2.06 -9.36
C ASN A 10 -12.80 -2.80 -8.23
N VAL A 11 -12.05 -3.64 -7.56
CA VAL A 11 -12.59 -4.40 -6.46
C VAL A 11 -12.55 -3.53 -5.21
N PRO A 12 -13.69 -3.17 -4.66
CA PRO A 12 -13.71 -2.28 -3.50
C PRO A 12 -12.90 -2.80 -2.33
N GLU A 13 -12.90 -4.11 -2.13
CA GLU A 13 -12.12 -4.69 -1.05
C GLU A 13 -10.64 -4.45 -1.24
N ALA A 14 -10.16 -4.55 -2.47
CA ALA A 14 -8.75 -4.35 -2.73
C ALA A 14 -8.36 -2.91 -2.48
N LYS A 15 -9.21 -1.97 -2.90
CA LYS A 15 -8.94 -0.56 -2.66
C LYS A 15 -8.93 -0.24 -1.19
N GLN A 16 -9.88 -0.79 -0.47
CA GLN A 16 -9.96 -0.55 0.96
C GLN A 16 -8.74 -1.15 1.67
N ALA A 17 -8.32 -2.32 1.25
CA ALA A 17 -7.17 -2.96 1.86
C ALA A 17 -5.90 -2.14 1.64
N MET A 18 -5.73 -1.59 0.43
CA MET A 18 -4.56 -0.76 0.17
C MET A 18 -4.62 0.54 0.95
N TYR A 19 -5.81 1.10 1.08
CA TYR A 19 -5.99 2.31 1.85
C TYR A 19 -5.61 2.08 3.31
N ASN A 20 -6.09 0.98 3.87
CA ASN A 20 -5.79 0.64 5.25
C ASN A 20 -4.30 0.37 5.44
N PHE A 21 -3.71 -0.31 4.49
CA PHE A 21 -2.28 -0.63 4.54
C PHE A 21 -1.45 0.65 4.53
N LYS A 22 -1.83 1.58 3.68
CA LYS A 22 -1.11 2.85 3.61
C LYS A 22 -1.17 3.58 4.95
N HIS A 23 -2.34 3.62 5.56
CA HIS A 23 -2.48 4.29 6.84
C HIS A 23 -1.72 3.57 7.94
N GLU A 24 -1.69 2.26 7.89
CA GLU A 24 -0.94 1.49 8.86
C GLU A 24 0.55 1.81 8.76
N VAL A 25 1.06 1.85 7.54
CA VAL A 25 2.48 2.14 7.34
C VAL A 25 2.79 3.58 7.76
N ALA A 26 1.93 4.51 7.40
CA ALA A 26 2.13 5.91 7.79
C ALA A 26 2.17 6.02 9.31
N ASN A 27 1.28 5.31 9.98
CA ASN A 27 1.23 5.33 11.43
C ASN A 27 2.53 4.80 12.03
N GLU A 28 3.06 3.72 11.47
CA GLU A 28 4.32 3.16 11.94
C GLU A 28 5.47 4.13 11.78
N LEU A 29 5.42 4.93 10.74
CA LEU A 29 6.47 5.89 10.45
C LEU A 29 6.29 7.20 11.18
N GLY A 30 5.20 7.34 11.90
CA GLY A 30 4.91 8.58 12.60
C GLY A 30 4.46 9.69 11.67
N ILE A 31 3.97 9.34 10.50
CA ILE A 31 3.49 10.32 9.53
C ILE A 31 1.99 10.45 9.68
N ASN A 32 1.56 11.68 9.90
CA ASN A 32 0.14 11.93 10.08
C ASN A 32 -0.56 12.02 8.73
N LEU A 33 -1.21 10.95 8.35
CA LEU A 33 -1.86 10.86 7.05
C LEU A 33 -3.35 11.11 7.25
N LYS A 34 -3.84 12.13 6.57
CA LYS A 34 -5.25 12.45 6.70
C LYS A 34 -6.08 11.52 5.87
N GLN A 35 -7.31 11.35 6.26
CA GLN A 35 -8.23 10.60 5.45
C GLN A 35 -8.70 11.50 4.32
N GLY A 36 -8.74 10.95 3.14
CA GLY A 36 -9.16 11.71 1.99
C GLY A 36 -7.99 12.46 1.37
N TYR A 37 -8.07 13.78 1.36
CA TYR A 37 -7.10 14.59 0.67
C TYR A 37 -5.80 14.72 1.45
N ASN A 38 -4.71 14.40 0.79
CA ASN A 38 -3.39 14.49 1.39
C ASN A 38 -2.46 15.37 0.57
N GLY A 39 -3.01 16.47 0.08
CA GLY A 39 -2.25 17.35 -0.79
C GLY A 39 -1.08 18.04 -0.12
N ASP A 40 -1.11 18.13 1.21
CA ASP A 40 -0.01 18.77 1.92
C ASP A 40 1.03 17.79 2.40
N LEU A 41 0.91 16.53 2.02
CA LEU A 41 1.90 15.54 2.36
C LEU A 41 3.15 15.79 1.53
N SER A 42 4.30 15.82 2.16
CA SER A 42 5.53 16.09 1.42
C SER A 42 5.89 14.92 0.53
N SER A 43 6.65 15.19 -0.53
CA SER A 43 7.12 14.13 -1.40
C SER A 43 7.97 13.13 -0.63
N LYS A 44 8.75 13.63 0.31
CA LYS A 44 9.60 12.76 1.11
C LYS A 44 8.75 11.79 1.93
N ASP A 45 7.71 12.31 2.58
CA ASP A 45 6.86 11.46 3.40
C ASP A 45 6.08 10.49 2.53
N ALA A 46 5.59 10.95 1.39
CA ALA A 46 4.88 10.05 0.48
C ALA A 46 5.81 8.94 0.01
N GLY A 47 7.05 9.27 -0.29
CA GLY A 47 8.03 8.28 -0.71
C GLY A 47 8.35 7.29 0.40
N HIS A 48 8.44 7.78 1.64
CA HIS A 48 8.69 6.90 2.78
C HIS A 48 7.57 5.89 2.94
N ILE A 49 6.33 6.36 2.84
CA ILE A 49 5.19 5.47 2.98
C ILE A 49 5.21 4.44 1.85
N GLY A 50 5.35 4.91 0.60
CA GLY A 50 5.33 4.00 -0.54
C GLY A 50 6.45 2.99 -0.50
N GLY A 51 7.66 3.45 -0.19
CA GLY A 51 8.80 2.55 -0.11
C GLY A 51 8.64 1.49 0.96
N ASN A 52 8.10 1.89 2.11
CA ASN A 52 7.91 0.93 3.17
C ASN A 52 6.78 -0.05 2.89
N MET A 53 5.76 0.41 2.17
CA MET A 53 4.71 -0.50 1.74
C MET A 53 5.28 -1.59 0.84
N VAL A 54 6.11 -1.19 -0.12
CA VAL A 54 6.73 -2.16 -1.02
C VAL A 54 7.62 -3.11 -0.24
N ARG A 55 8.41 -2.59 0.68
CA ARG A 55 9.29 -3.44 1.46
C ARG A 55 8.50 -4.46 2.27
N LYS A 56 7.41 -4.04 2.88
CA LYS A 56 6.59 -4.97 3.66
C LYS A 56 5.99 -6.05 2.77
N MET A 57 5.55 -5.68 1.59
CA MET A 57 4.99 -6.66 0.68
C MET A 57 6.04 -7.66 0.23
N VAL A 58 7.24 -7.18 -0.04
CA VAL A 58 8.32 -8.08 -0.45
C VAL A 58 8.71 -9.01 0.70
N GLU A 59 8.80 -8.47 1.90
CA GLU A 59 9.13 -9.29 3.06
C GLU A 59 8.09 -10.35 3.31
N ASP A 60 6.83 -9.98 3.14
CA ASP A 60 5.76 -10.93 3.29
C ASP A 60 5.86 -12.04 2.28
N TYR A 61 6.11 -11.67 1.04
CA TYR A 61 6.24 -12.66 -0.02
C TYR A 61 7.41 -13.59 0.27
N GLN A 62 8.54 -13.03 0.67
CA GLN A 62 9.71 -13.84 1.00
C GLN A 62 9.43 -14.78 2.15
N ARG A 63 8.73 -14.29 3.16
CA ARG A 63 8.44 -15.11 4.32
C ARG A 63 7.56 -16.29 3.92
N GLN A 64 6.62 -16.05 3.02
CA GLN A 64 5.72 -17.12 2.59
C GLN A 64 6.41 -18.13 1.70
N HIS A 65 7.50 -17.75 1.04
CA HIS A 65 8.13 -18.64 0.08
C HIS A 65 9.53 -19.09 0.45
N SER A 66 10.08 -18.58 1.52
CA SER A 66 11.49 -18.83 1.77
C SER A 66 11.74 -20.09 2.56
N ASN A 67 10.77 -20.55 3.33
CA ASN A 67 11.04 -21.77 4.05
C ASN A 67 10.59 -22.97 3.33
N LYS A 68 10.59 -22.88 2.07
CA LYS A 68 10.38 -24.01 1.35
C LYS A 68 11.57 -24.77 1.37
N GLY A 69 12.44 -24.32 1.74
CA GLY A 69 13.71 -24.95 1.89
C GLY A 69 13.85 -26.10 1.77
#